data_f3b56c71f52d7934931608044d7d8e0d
#
_entry.id   f3b56c71f52d7934931608044d7d8e0d
#
_cell.length_a   1.000
_cell.length_b   1.000
_cell.length_c   1.000
_cell.angle_alpha   90.00
_cell.angle_beta   90.00
_cell.angle_gamma   90.00
#
_symmetry.space_group_name_H-M   'P 1'
#
loop_
_entity.id
_entity.type
_entity.pdbx_description
1 polymer ?
#
loop_
_entity_poly.entity_id
_entity_poly.type
_entity_poly.pdbx_seq_one_letter_code
_entity_poly.pdbx_strand_id
1 'polypeptide(L)'
;YTLRYLDKLEDEIKSRYKGELVDTIYIGGGTPSSLSLLELRRLFDIIKIFKLKDKYEATIECNIEDICIDKLKLFKDNNINRLSIGVESFDKDNLSYLSKSTLIL
;
A
#
# COMPACT_ATOMS: atom_id res chain seq x y z
N TYR A 1 -2.44 -5.30 -12.10
CA TYR A 1 -1.04 -4.89 -11.99
C TYR A 1 -0.13 -5.96 -12.52
N THR A 2 0.84 -5.58 -13.28
CA THR A 2 1.85 -6.47 -13.80
C THR A 2 3.22 -5.95 -13.40
N LEU A 3 4.21 -6.83 -13.42
CA LEU A 3 5.58 -6.40 -13.19
C LEU A 3 6.01 -5.31 -14.16
N ARG A 4 5.46 -5.34 -15.37
CA ARG A 4 5.72 -4.32 -16.39
C ARG A 4 5.21 -2.94 -15.99
N TYR A 5 4.04 -2.87 -15.35
CA TYR A 5 3.50 -1.63 -14.82
C TYR A 5 4.41 -1.08 -13.71
N LEU A 6 4.89 -1.96 -12.85
CA LEU A 6 5.78 -1.58 -11.76
C LEU A 6 7.13 -1.06 -12.29
N ASP A 7 7.64 -1.64 -13.37
CA ASP A 7 8.87 -1.15 -14.01
C ASP A 7 8.68 0.28 -14.55
N LYS A 8 7.54 0.56 -15.15
CA LYS A 8 7.21 1.91 -15.61
C LYS A 8 7.07 2.90 -14.47
N LEU A 9 6.47 2.46 -13.37
CA LEU A 9 6.34 3.28 -12.17
C LEU A 9 7.70 3.65 -11.61
N GLU A 10 8.61 2.69 -11.55
CA GLU A 10 9.99 2.94 -11.11
C GLU A 10 10.68 3.98 -11.98
N ASP A 11 10.58 3.85 -13.29
CA ASP A 11 11.19 4.80 -14.23
C ASP A 11 10.64 6.21 -14.02
N GLU A 12 9.35 6.33 -13.83
CA GLU A 12 8.71 7.62 -13.60
C GLU A 12 9.15 8.25 -12.29
N ILE A 13 9.23 7.48 -11.23
CA ILE A 13 9.72 7.97 -9.93
C ILE A 13 11.16 8.44 -10.06
N LYS A 14 12.03 7.64 -10.66
CA LYS A 14 13.44 7.99 -10.83
C LYS A 14 13.63 9.25 -11.67
N SER A 15 12.73 9.50 -12.63
CA SER A 15 12.84 10.69 -13.47
C SER A 15 12.37 11.96 -12.78
N ARG A 16 11.47 11.85 -11.79
CA ARG A 16 10.84 13.00 -11.15
C ARG A 16 11.32 13.28 -9.73
N TYR A 17 11.63 12.22 -8.99
CA TYR A 17 12.01 12.38 -7.59
C TYR A 17 13.45 12.88 -7.48
N LYS A 18 13.65 13.91 -6.65
CA LYS A 18 14.95 14.59 -6.53
C LYS A 18 15.60 14.41 -5.16
N GLY A 19 15.15 13.45 -4.39
CA GLY A 19 15.77 13.13 -3.12
C GLY A 19 15.23 13.90 -1.92
N GLU A 20 14.09 14.58 -2.07
CA GLU A 20 13.45 15.27 -0.96
C GLU A 20 13.02 14.27 0.12
N LEU A 21 13.07 14.68 1.39
CA LEU A 21 12.54 13.88 2.49
C LEU A 21 11.02 13.84 2.41
N VAL A 22 10.47 12.63 2.54
CA VAL A 22 9.03 12.37 2.42
C VAL A 22 8.48 12.01 3.79
N ASP A 23 7.37 12.63 4.18
CA ASP A 23 6.70 12.34 5.45
C ASP A 23 5.43 11.50 5.29
N THR A 24 4.87 11.40 4.10
CA THR A 24 3.66 10.62 3.86
C THR A 24 3.75 9.86 2.54
N ILE A 25 3.50 8.56 2.62
CA ILE A 25 3.31 7.71 1.44
C ILE A 25 1.95 7.04 1.56
N TYR A 26 1.19 7.09 0.49
CA TYR A 26 -0.11 6.42 0.43
C TYR A 26 -0.17 5.55 -0.81
N ILE A 27 -0.33 4.25 -0.60
CA ILE A 27 -0.44 3.28 -1.67
C ILE A 27 -1.90 2.89 -1.80
N GLY A 28 -2.53 3.38 -2.85
CA GLY A 28 -3.95 3.18 -3.08
C GLY A 28 -4.27 3.01 -4.56
N GLY A 29 -5.57 3.01 -4.86
CA GLY A 29 -6.03 2.87 -6.23
C GLY A 29 -6.00 1.43 -6.71
N GLY A 30 -7.14 0.77 -6.80
CA GLY A 30 -7.26 -0.57 -7.36
C GLY A 30 -6.79 -1.71 -6.46
N THR A 31 -6.92 -1.62 -5.18
CA THR A 31 -6.69 -2.71 -4.22
C THR A 31 -5.25 -3.28 -4.24
N PRO A 32 -4.27 -2.53 -3.77
CA PRO A 32 -2.89 -3.02 -3.73
C PRO A 32 -2.70 -4.31 -2.96
N SER A 33 -3.55 -4.58 -1.96
CA SER A 33 -3.44 -5.80 -1.16
C SER A 33 -3.77 -7.08 -1.92
N SER A 34 -4.37 -6.98 -3.11
CA SER A 34 -4.64 -8.14 -3.96
C SER A 34 -3.42 -8.59 -4.76
N LEU A 35 -2.36 -7.81 -4.78
CA LEU A 35 -1.13 -8.18 -5.46
C LEU A 35 -0.50 -9.42 -4.83
N SER A 36 0.19 -10.22 -5.64
CA SER A 36 0.95 -11.35 -5.13
C SER A 36 2.11 -10.87 -4.26
N LEU A 37 2.67 -11.78 -3.46
CA LEU A 37 3.85 -11.45 -2.66
C LEU A 37 5.03 -10.98 -3.53
N LEU A 38 5.20 -11.58 -4.70
CA LEU A 38 6.24 -11.17 -5.63
C LEU A 38 6.03 -9.74 -6.13
N GLU A 39 4.81 -9.41 -6.50
CA GLU A 39 4.46 -8.07 -6.96
C GLU A 39 4.57 -7.04 -5.83
N LEU A 40 4.14 -7.40 -4.63
CA LEU A 40 4.28 -6.52 -3.46
C LEU A 40 5.75 -6.26 -3.14
N ARG A 41 6.60 -7.27 -3.19
CA ARG A 41 8.05 -7.07 -2.99
C ARG A 41 8.64 -6.12 -4.01
N ARG A 42 8.23 -6.27 -5.25
CA ARG A 42 8.68 -5.36 -6.31
C ARG A 42 8.22 -3.92 -6.07
N LEU A 43 6.96 -3.76 -5.67
CA LEU A 43 6.40 -2.45 -5.32
C LEU A 43 7.17 -1.81 -4.17
N PHE A 44 7.46 -2.56 -3.12
CA PHE A 44 8.19 -2.02 -1.97
C PHE A 44 9.65 -1.70 -2.29
N ASP A 45 10.29 -2.45 -3.18
CA ASP A 45 11.62 -2.11 -3.66
C ASP A 45 11.62 -0.76 -4.39
N ILE A 46 10.57 -0.47 -5.14
CA ILE A 46 10.42 0.82 -5.80
C ILE A 46 10.21 1.94 -4.77
N ILE A 47 9.40 1.69 -3.77
CA ILE A 47 9.09 2.69 -2.74
C ILE A 47 10.31 3.03 -1.88
N LYS A 48 11.25 2.12 -1.75
CA LYS A 48 12.52 2.39 -1.05
C LYS A 48 13.37 3.49 -1.70
N ILE A 49 13.06 3.90 -2.90
CA ILE A 49 13.70 5.04 -3.54
C ILE A 49 13.45 6.31 -2.74
N PHE A 50 12.28 6.43 -2.12
CA PHE A 50 11.93 7.59 -1.31
C PHE A 50 12.64 7.58 0.04
N LYS A 51 13.16 8.74 0.41
CA LYS A 51 13.80 8.94 1.71
C LYS A 51 12.75 9.42 2.71
N LEU A 52 12.51 8.61 3.73
CA LEU A 52 11.49 8.92 4.72
C LEU A 52 12.05 9.79 5.85
N LYS A 53 11.23 10.71 6.34
CA LYS A 53 11.53 11.44 7.57
C LYS A 53 11.42 10.49 8.77
N ASP A 54 12.00 10.85 9.91
CA ASP A 54 11.94 10.05 11.12
C ASP A 54 10.50 9.79 11.56
N LYS A 55 9.65 10.81 11.46
CA LYS A 55 8.22 10.66 11.66
C LYS A 55 7.54 10.63 10.30
N TYR A 56 7.08 9.47 9.91
CA TYR A 56 6.43 9.29 8.62
C TYR A 56 5.15 8.48 8.76
N GLU A 57 4.28 8.63 7.77
CA GLU A 57 3.11 7.78 7.60
C GLU A 57 3.21 7.08 6.27
N ALA A 58 3.27 5.76 6.29
CA ALA A 58 3.23 4.94 5.09
C ALA A 58 2.03 4.01 5.17
N THR A 59 1.03 4.28 4.36
CA THR A 59 -0.26 3.62 4.37
C THR A 59 -0.46 2.81 3.10
N ILE A 60 -1.00 1.61 3.24
CA ILE A 60 -1.46 0.81 2.11
C ILE A 60 -2.94 0.50 2.25
N GLU A 61 -3.68 0.64 1.16
CA GLU A 61 -5.09 0.25 1.12
C GLU A 61 -5.20 -1.26 1.02
N CYS A 62 -6.06 -1.84 1.84
CA CYS A 62 -6.27 -3.28 1.91
C CYS A 62 -7.74 -3.61 1.92
N ASN A 63 -8.09 -4.71 1.23
CA ASN A 63 -9.35 -5.40 1.49
C ASN A 63 -9.10 -6.41 2.59
N ILE A 64 -10.02 -6.52 3.52
CA ILE A 64 -9.87 -7.45 4.64
C ILE A 64 -9.68 -8.90 4.16
N GLU A 65 -10.27 -9.26 3.05
CA GLU A 65 -10.15 -10.59 2.44
C GLU A 65 -8.74 -10.93 1.97
N ASP A 66 -7.94 -9.91 1.66
CA ASP A 66 -6.59 -10.09 1.14
C ASP A 66 -5.54 -10.12 2.23
N ILE A 67 -5.92 -9.85 3.47
CA ILE A 67 -4.97 -9.77 4.57
C ILE A 67 -4.61 -11.17 5.05
N CYS A 68 -3.33 -11.46 5.08
CA CYS A 68 -2.77 -12.69 5.64
C CYS A 68 -1.47 -12.36 6.37
N ILE A 69 -1.01 -13.30 7.18
CA ILE A 69 0.19 -13.09 8.00
C ILE A 69 1.42 -12.76 7.15
N ASP A 70 1.58 -13.44 6.03
CA ASP A 70 2.74 -13.21 5.15
C ASP A 70 2.75 -11.80 4.57
N LYS A 71 1.58 -11.30 4.17
CA LYS A 71 1.46 -9.93 3.66
C LYS A 71 1.69 -8.91 4.76
N LEU A 72 1.14 -9.13 5.95
CA LEU A 72 1.36 -8.23 7.10
C LEU A 72 2.83 -8.13 7.48
N LYS A 73 3.53 -9.25 7.50
CA LYS A 73 4.97 -9.25 7.75
C LYS A 73 5.72 -8.48 6.69
N LEU A 74 5.37 -8.69 5.43
CA LEU A 74 5.99 -7.99 4.31
C LEU A 74 5.77 -6.48 4.42
N PHE A 75 4.56 -6.05 4.76
CA PHE A 75 4.26 -4.64 4.96
C PHE A 75 5.12 -4.03 6.07
N LYS A 76 5.17 -4.69 7.21
CA LYS A 76 5.94 -4.21 8.35
C LYS A 76 7.43 -4.16 8.06
N ASP A 77 7.96 -5.17 7.40
CA ASP A 77 9.38 -5.24 7.05
C ASP A 77 9.79 -4.17 6.02
N ASN A 78 8.82 -3.60 5.32
CA ASN A 78 9.04 -2.59 4.31
C ASN A 78 8.56 -1.20 4.72
N ASN A 79 8.52 -0.94 6.00
CA ASN A 79 8.21 0.38 6.57
C ASN A 79 6.76 0.84 6.39
N ILE A 80 5.85 -0.06 6.03
CA ILE A 80 4.41 0.26 6.06
C ILE A 80 3.99 0.26 7.52
N ASN A 81 3.47 1.38 8.00
CA ASN A 81 3.06 1.51 9.39
C ASN A 81 1.56 1.75 9.58
N ARG A 82 0.81 1.82 8.52
CA ARG A 82 -0.65 1.99 8.58
C ARG A 82 -1.33 1.17 7.50
N LEU A 83 -2.48 0.61 7.85
CA LEU A 83 -3.36 -0.06 6.90
C LEU A 83 -4.69 0.70 6.83
N SER A 84 -5.15 1.00 5.63
CA SER A 84 -6.49 1.51 5.42
C SER A 84 -7.34 0.34 4.94
N ILE A 85 -8.20 -0.16 5.82
CA ILE A 85 -8.96 -1.37 5.57
C ILE A 85 -10.36 -1.02 5.11
N GLY A 86 -10.72 -1.47 3.91
CA GLY A 86 -12.08 -1.38 3.40
C GLY A 86 -12.82 -2.66 3.76
N VAL A 87 -13.96 -2.51 4.40
CA VAL A 87 -14.88 -3.61 4.66
C VAL A 87 -16.12 -3.34 3.84
N GLU A 88 -16.37 -4.17 2.84
CA GLU A 88 -17.63 -4.14 2.14
C GLU A 88 -18.60 -5.04 2.87
N SER A 89 -19.61 -4.43 3.44
CA SER A 89 -20.74 -5.15 4.00
C SER A 89 -21.93 -4.95 3.09
N PHE A 90 -22.37 -6.03 2.48
CA PHE A 90 -23.65 -6.04 1.80
C PHE A 90 -24.69 -6.57 2.73
N ASP A 91 -25.46 -5.67 3.29
CA ASP A 91 -26.71 -6.02 3.93
C ASP A 91 -27.82 -5.57 2.99
N LYS A 92 -28.73 -6.49 2.65
CA LYS A 92 -29.86 -6.18 1.77
C LYS A 92 -30.76 -5.08 2.30
N ASP A 93 -30.78 -4.91 3.60
CA ASP A 93 -31.62 -3.92 4.27
C ASP A 93 -30.91 -2.59 4.49
N ASN A 94 -29.63 -2.62 4.46
CA ASN A 94 -28.77 -1.45 4.52
C ASN A 94 -27.86 -1.45 3.32
N LEU A 95 -28.32 -0.86 2.32
CA LEU A 95 -27.49 -0.59 1.15
C LEU A 95 -26.27 0.23 1.51
N SER A 96 -25.49 -0.27 2.27
CA SER A 96 -24.42 0.54 2.58
C SER A 96 -23.23 -0.17 2.56
N TYR A 97 -22.45 0.03 2.38
CA TYR A 97 -21.50 1.06 2.41
C TYR A 97 -20.25 0.59 3.08
N LEU A 98 -19.24 1.10 2.57
CA LEU A 98 -17.87 1.03 2.99
C LEU A 98 -17.64 1.71 4.31
N SER A 99 -17.27 0.96 5.30
CA SER A 99 -16.61 1.53 6.43
C SER A 99 -15.10 1.31 6.25
N LYS A 100 -14.37 2.40 6.22
CA LYS A 100 -12.92 2.36 6.24
C LYS A 100 -12.44 2.55 7.66
N SER A 101 -11.60 1.64 8.13
CA SER A 101 -10.88 1.82 9.36
C SER A 101 -9.38 1.83 9.11
N THR A 102 -8.67 2.54 9.95
CA THR A 102 -7.21 2.61 9.88
C THR A 102 -6.63 1.79 11.02
N LEU A 103 -5.74 0.88 10.68
CA LEU A 103 -4.99 0.11 11.65
C LEU A 103 -3.55 0.59 11.65
N ILE A 104 -3.01 0.85 12.84
CA ILE A 104 -1.61 1.23 13.01
C ILE A 104 -0.80 -0.02 13.32
N LEU A 105 0.22 -0.25 12.55
CA LEU A 105 1.12 -1.37 12.73
C LEU A 105 2.27 -1.05 13.69
#